data_978795fda3652c5eb0a535a47ce132b9
#
_entry.id   978795fda3652c5eb0a535a47ce132b9
#
_cell.length_a   1.000
_cell.length_b   1.000
_cell.length_c   1.000
_cell.angle_alpha   90.00
_cell.angle_beta   90.00
_cell.angle_gamma   90.00
#
_symmetry.space_group_name_H-M   'P 1'
#
loop_
_entity.id
_entity.type
_entity.pdbx_description
1 polymer ?
#
loop_
_entity_poly.entity_id
_entity_poly.type
_entity_poly.pdbx_seq_one_letter_code
_entity_poly.pdbx_strand_id
1 'polypeptide(L)'
;NKKYKFEDIDNDARSKLKILHELISPFILRRKKNEVAKELPEKQENNIFIELSKQQQKYYAVEIQKVREEMDLVIKTDGFKKSKMYILQLLTKLRQLCIDPRLVFTDYNGPSTKIENLLKLVLEIKNNNHKMLLFTSFKKALDILKKEFDSNGVSYYVIDGTVKAKDRQNLVDDFNNDDTDIFLITLKSGGTGLNLTSADVVIHLDLWWNPQAENQAT
;
A
#
# COMPACT_ATOMS: atom_id res chain seq x y z
N ASN A 1 25.41 -6.12 10.30
CA ASN A 1 25.12 -5.12 9.26
C ASN A 1 26.39 -4.79 8.48
N LYS A 2 26.81 -5.65 7.55
CA LYS A 2 27.75 -5.26 6.51
C LYS A 2 26.97 -4.47 5.49
N LYS A 3 27.07 -3.14 5.49
CA LYS A 3 26.77 -2.32 4.33
C LYS A 3 27.80 -2.69 3.27
N TYR A 4 27.39 -3.44 2.27
CA TYR A 4 28.19 -3.60 1.06
C TYR A 4 28.24 -2.21 0.40
N LYS A 5 29.37 -1.51 0.55
CA LYS A 5 29.64 -0.35 -0.25
C LYS A 5 29.97 -0.84 -1.67
N PHE A 6 29.49 -0.14 -2.67
CA PHE A 6 29.77 -0.39 -4.08
C PHE A 6 31.30 -0.43 -4.40
N GLU A 7 32.09 0.08 -3.47
CA GLU A 7 33.56 0.16 -3.53
C GLU A 7 34.28 -1.19 -3.29
N ASP A 8 33.59 -2.17 -2.67
CA ASP A 8 34.15 -3.49 -2.36
C ASP A 8 33.97 -4.54 -3.49
N ILE A 9 33.46 -4.12 -4.65
CA ILE A 9 33.32 -5.02 -5.80
C ILE A 9 34.66 -5.09 -6.53
N ASP A 10 35.27 -6.25 -6.51
CA ASP A 10 36.47 -6.60 -7.23
C ASP A 10 36.40 -6.16 -8.71
N ASN A 11 37.50 -5.69 -9.29
CA ASN A 11 37.58 -5.23 -10.68
C ASN A 11 37.09 -6.29 -11.68
N ASP A 12 37.29 -7.59 -11.40
CA ASP A 12 36.77 -8.70 -12.20
C ASP A 12 35.25 -8.78 -12.14
N ALA A 13 34.64 -8.53 -10.98
CA ALA A 13 33.17 -8.48 -10.84
C ALA A 13 32.54 -7.27 -11.57
N ARG A 14 33.22 -6.11 -11.59
CA ARG A 14 32.77 -4.93 -12.35
C ARG A 14 32.83 -5.17 -13.85
N SER A 15 33.91 -5.81 -14.36
CA SER A 15 34.02 -6.15 -15.78
C SER A 15 32.95 -7.15 -16.22
N LYS A 16 32.65 -8.17 -15.41
CA LYS A 16 31.57 -9.13 -15.63
C LYS A 16 30.18 -8.48 -15.63
N LEU A 17 29.93 -7.56 -14.69
CA LEU A 17 28.69 -6.79 -14.68
C LEU A 17 28.52 -5.89 -15.90
N LYS A 18 29.61 -5.29 -16.40
CA LYS A 18 29.58 -4.49 -17.63
C LYS A 18 29.23 -5.34 -18.84
N ILE A 19 29.89 -6.49 -19.01
CA ILE A 19 29.59 -7.44 -20.09
C ILE A 19 28.13 -7.92 -20.01
N LEU A 20 27.67 -8.28 -18.81
CA LEU A 20 26.27 -8.67 -18.59
C LEU A 20 25.32 -7.54 -18.99
N HIS A 21 25.60 -6.31 -18.57
CA HIS A 21 24.79 -5.14 -18.94
C HIS A 21 24.73 -4.94 -20.46
N GLU A 22 25.86 -5.04 -21.15
CA GLU A 22 25.93 -4.92 -22.62
C GLU A 22 25.13 -6.02 -23.33
N LEU A 23 25.16 -7.25 -22.81
CA LEU A 23 24.42 -8.39 -23.34
C LEU A 23 22.90 -8.26 -23.14
N ILE A 24 22.45 -7.74 -22.00
CA ILE A 24 21.02 -7.66 -21.67
C ILE A 24 20.37 -6.32 -22.06
N SER A 25 21.16 -5.26 -22.26
CA SER A 25 20.64 -3.92 -22.58
C SER A 25 19.73 -3.87 -23.83
N PRO A 26 19.96 -4.64 -24.91
CA PRO A 26 19.05 -4.68 -26.07
C PRO A 26 17.68 -5.29 -25.75
N PHE A 27 17.58 -6.07 -24.67
CA PHE A 27 16.36 -6.78 -24.25
C PHE A 27 15.64 -6.11 -23.07
N ILE A 28 16.25 -5.05 -22.47
CA ILE A 28 15.70 -4.34 -21.31
C ILE A 28 15.48 -2.88 -21.68
N LEU A 29 14.21 -2.49 -21.74
CA LEU A 29 13.82 -1.10 -21.90
C LEU A 29 13.28 -0.57 -20.56
N ARG A 30 14.10 0.17 -19.81
CA ARG A 30 13.68 0.87 -18.59
C ARG A 30 13.53 2.36 -18.87
N ARG A 31 12.29 2.82 -18.84
CA ARG A 31 11.97 4.25 -18.95
C ARG A 31 11.49 4.76 -17.58
N LYS A 32 12.04 5.87 -17.13
CA LYS A 32 11.55 6.54 -15.93
C LYS A 32 10.59 7.67 -16.33
N LYS A 33 9.50 7.87 -15.58
CA LYS A 33 8.49 8.90 -15.87
C LYS A 33 9.14 10.29 -16.06
N ASN A 34 10.06 10.68 -15.18
CA ASN A 34 10.76 11.96 -15.23
C ASN A 34 11.69 12.15 -16.45
N GLU A 35 12.06 11.08 -17.15
CA GLU A 35 12.91 11.13 -18.35
C GLU A 35 12.07 11.26 -19.62
N VAL A 36 10.86 10.71 -19.64
CA VAL A 36 10.01 10.59 -20.85
C VAL A 36 8.82 11.55 -20.84
N ALA A 37 8.29 11.91 -19.66
CA ALA A 37 7.11 12.74 -19.53
C ALA A 37 7.47 14.08 -18.87
N LYS A 38 8.27 14.89 -19.57
CA LYS A 38 8.71 16.23 -19.10
C LYS A 38 7.57 17.26 -18.99
N GLU A 39 6.43 16.93 -19.56
CA GLU A 39 5.22 17.77 -19.57
C GLU A 39 4.36 17.58 -18.31
N LEU A 40 4.59 16.50 -17.55
CA LEU A 40 3.84 16.26 -16.31
C LEU A 40 4.36 17.19 -15.20
N PRO A 41 3.45 17.74 -14.38
CA PRO A 41 3.85 18.49 -13.19
C PRO A 41 4.63 17.58 -12.22
N GLU A 42 5.46 18.19 -11.39
CA GLU A 42 6.19 17.46 -10.37
C GLU A 42 5.22 16.77 -9.39
N LYS A 43 5.52 15.50 -9.08
CA LYS A 43 4.78 14.73 -8.10
C LYS A 43 4.97 15.37 -6.71
N GLN A 44 3.87 15.69 -6.06
CA GLN A 44 3.87 16.15 -4.67
C GLN A 44 3.55 14.95 -3.75
N GLU A 45 4.39 14.71 -2.76
CA GLU A 45 4.18 13.65 -1.76
C GLU A 45 4.00 14.26 -0.38
N ASN A 46 2.87 13.95 0.24
CA ASN A 46 2.52 14.43 1.57
C ASN A 46 2.30 13.26 2.53
N ASN A 47 2.96 13.29 3.69
CA ASN A 47 2.74 12.35 4.77
C ASN A 47 1.78 12.93 5.79
N ILE A 48 0.64 12.28 5.99
CA ILE A 48 -0.36 12.68 6.98
C ILE A 48 -0.16 11.82 8.23
N PHE A 49 0.26 12.45 9.33
CA PHE A 49 0.42 11.80 10.61
C PHE A 49 -0.89 11.85 11.41
N ILE A 50 -1.36 10.70 11.85
CA ILE A 50 -2.64 10.55 12.55
C ILE A 50 -2.38 9.88 13.90
N GLU A 51 -2.80 10.53 14.98
CA GLU A 51 -2.75 9.95 16.32
C GLU A 51 -3.94 8.98 16.53
N LEU A 52 -3.65 7.84 17.12
CA LEU A 52 -4.69 6.89 17.51
C LEU A 52 -5.57 7.48 18.63
N SER A 53 -6.87 7.23 18.59
CA SER A 53 -7.76 7.57 19.69
C SER A 53 -7.31 6.90 21.00
N LYS A 54 -7.70 7.47 22.15
CA LYS A 54 -7.37 6.89 23.47
C LYS A 54 -7.81 5.42 23.60
N GLN A 55 -8.92 5.07 22.97
CA GLN A 55 -9.41 3.69 22.94
C GLN A 55 -8.52 2.80 22.07
N GLN A 56 -8.19 3.23 20.86
CA GLN A 56 -7.27 2.50 19.98
C GLN A 56 -5.88 2.32 20.59
N GLN A 57 -5.36 3.36 21.26
CA GLN A 57 -4.08 3.28 21.98
C GLN A 57 -4.06 2.17 23.03
N LYS A 58 -5.16 1.98 23.78
CA LYS A 58 -5.29 0.88 24.76
C LYS A 58 -5.22 -0.49 24.10
N TYR A 59 -5.99 -0.69 23.02
CA TYR A 59 -5.95 -1.95 22.26
C TYR A 59 -4.58 -2.21 21.65
N TYR A 60 -3.95 -1.17 21.09
CA TYR A 60 -2.61 -1.26 20.51
C TYR A 60 -1.56 -1.59 21.58
N ALA A 61 -1.61 -0.95 22.75
CA ALA A 61 -0.66 -1.19 23.84
C ALA A 61 -0.75 -2.64 24.37
N VAL A 62 -1.96 -3.17 24.54
CA VAL A 62 -2.16 -4.57 24.95
C VAL A 62 -1.63 -5.52 23.89
N GLU A 63 -1.92 -5.26 22.62
CA GLU A 63 -1.52 -6.14 21.54
C GLU A 63 -0.01 -6.10 21.28
N ILE A 64 0.64 -4.95 21.37
CA ILE A 64 2.11 -4.87 21.20
C ILE A 64 2.84 -5.61 22.31
N GLN A 65 2.29 -5.59 23.53
CA GLN A 65 2.87 -6.37 24.63
C GLN A 65 2.78 -7.88 24.36
N LYS A 66 1.63 -8.38 23.94
CA LYS A 66 1.45 -9.79 23.53
C LYS A 66 2.39 -10.18 22.41
N VAL A 67 2.46 -9.35 21.34
CA VAL A 67 3.35 -9.57 20.21
C VAL A 67 4.80 -9.67 20.64
N ARG A 68 5.28 -8.83 21.56
CA ARG A 68 6.64 -8.89 22.09
C ARG A 68 6.90 -10.19 22.83
N GLU A 69 6.00 -10.60 23.73
CA GLU A 69 6.12 -11.83 24.50
C GLU A 69 6.14 -13.07 23.59
N GLU A 70 5.25 -13.10 22.61
CA GLU A 70 5.17 -14.19 21.62
C GLU A 70 6.43 -14.24 20.72
N MET A 71 6.93 -13.09 20.28
CA MET A 71 8.17 -13.01 19.49
C MET A 71 9.38 -13.53 20.30
N ASP A 72 9.50 -13.11 21.57
CA ASP A 72 10.58 -13.55 22.42
C ASP A 72 10.55 -15.06 22.67
N LEU A 73 9.37 -15.60 22.89
CA LEU A 73 9.16 -17.04 23.08
C LEU A 73 9.58 -17.83 21.82
N VAL A 74 9.05 -17.44 20.66
CA VAL A 74 9.27 -18.15 19.40
C VAL A 74 10.74 -18.05 18.95
N ILE A 75 11.40 -16.91 19.17
CA ILE A 75 12.82 -16.76 18.88
C ILE A 75 13.67 -17.65 19.79
N LYS A 76 13.33 -17.78 21.08
CA LYS A 76 14.04 -18.64 22.04
C LYS A 76 13.87 -20.12 21.72
N THR A 77 12.68 -20.55 21.27
CA THR A 77 12.39 -21.98 21.00
C THR A 77 12.90 -22.41 19.62
N ASP A 78 12.59 -21.68 18.57
CA ASP A 78 12.83 -22.08 17.18
C ASP A 78 13.97 -21.36 16.48
N GLY A 79 14.50 -20.32 17.13
CA GLY A 79 15.51 -19.44 16.57
C GLY A 79 14.96 -18.49 15.49
N PHE A 80 15.62 -17.37 15.28
CA PHE A 80 15.15 -16.27 14.41
C PHE A 80 14.87 -16.70 12.96
N LYS A 81 15.69 -17.63 12.40
CA LYS A 81 15.51 -18.05 11.00
C LYS A 81 14.19 -18.79 10.74
N LYS A 82 13.80 -19.67 11.65
CA LYS A 82 12.55 -20.46 11.53
C LYS A 82 11.33 -19.61 11.88
N SER A 83 11.49 -18.63 12.75
CA SER A 83 10.41 -17.78 13.27
C SER A 83 10.02 -16.63 12.34
N LYS A 84 10.74 -16.36 11.26
CA LYS A 84 10.53 -15.19 10.38
C LYS A 84 9.08 -15.01 9.91
N MET A 85 8.44 -16.10 9.46
CA MET A 85 7.07 -16.04 8.95
C MET A 85 6.08 -15.71 10.05
N TYR A 86 6.27 -16.27 11.23
CA TYR A 86 5.43 -15.99 12.39
C TYR A 86 5.58 -14.53 12.87
N ILE A 87 6.82 -14.05 12.98
CA ILE A 87 7.10 -12.64 13.31
C ILE A 87 6.44 -11.70 12.31
N LEU A 88 6.48 -12.03 11.01
CA LEU A 88 5.80 -11.22 10.00
C LEU A 88 4.28 -11.20 10.18
N GLN A 89 3.67 -12.31 10.60
CA GLN A 89 2.24 -12.36 10.92
C GLN A 89 1.90 -11.45 12.11
N LEU A 90 2.69 -11.47 13.18
CA LEU A 90 2.51 -10.62 14.35
C LEU A 90 2.63 -9.12 13.98
N LEU A 91 3.65 -8.76 13.20
CA LEU A 91 3.82 -7.39 12.71
C LEU A 91 2.67 -6.96 11.78
N THR A 92 2.15 -7.88 10.97
CA THR A 92 0.99 -7.63 10.10
C THR A 92 -0.25 -7.30 10.94
N LYS A 93 -0.45 -7.99 12.05
CA LYS A 93 -1.55 -7.73 12.99
C LYS A 93 -1.48 -6.32 13.59
N LEU A 94 -0.28 -5.88 14.01
CA LEU A 94 -0.09 -4.51 14.50
C LEU A 94 -0.38 -3.45 13.42
N ARG A 95 0.01 -3.70 12.17
CA ARG A 95 -0.31 -2.81 11.04
C ARG A 95 -1.82 -2.72 10.81
N GLN A 96 -2.53 -3.83 10.90
CA GLN A 96 -3.99 -3.85 10.80
C GLN A 96 -4.64 -3.00 11.88
N LEU A 97 -4.17 -3.11 13.14
CA LEU A 97 -4.65 -2.26 14.25
C LEU A 97 -4.46 -0.77 14.01
N CYS A 98 -3.36 -0.38 13.35
CA CYS A 98 -3.11 1.01 12.99
C CYS A 98 -4.06 1.53 11.90
N ILE A 99 -4.60 0.65 11.06
CA ILE A 99 -5.63 1.02 10.07
C ILE A 99 -6.98 1.13 10.78
N ASP A 100 -7.43 0.00 11.32
CA ASP A 100 -8.71 -0.10 12.01
C ASP A 100 -8.69 -1.31 12.96
N PRO A 101 -9.00 -1.14 14.25
CA PRO A 101 -9.04 -2.27 15.18
C PRO A 101 -10.04 -3.37 14.80
N ARG A 102 -11.10 -3.06 14.03
CA ARG A 102 -12.07 -4.05 13.52
C ARG A 102 -11.43 -5.10 12.60
N LEU A 103 -10.24 -4.84 12.05
CA LEU A 103 -9.48 -5.80 11.25
C LEU A 103 -8.91 -6.97 12.09
N VAL A 104 -8.76 -6.74 13.40
CA VAL A 104 -8.20 -7.71 14.36
C VAL A 104 -9.23 -8.16 15.39
N PHE A 105 -10.04 -7.22 15.90
CA PHE A 105 -11.04 -7.44 16.94
C PHE A 105 -12.43 -7.26 16.35
N THR A 106 -13.19 -8.35 16.19
CA THR A 106 -14.53 -8.33 15.59
C THR A 106 -15.59 -7.65 16.47
N ASP A 107 -15.33 -7.58 17.75
CA ASP A 107 -16.16 -6.95 18.80
C ASP A 107 -15.82 -5.48 19.07
N TYR A 108 -14.85 -4.92 18.34
CA TYR A 108 -14.49 -3.51 18.47
C TYR A 108 -15.57 -2.61 17.86
N ASN A 109 -16.14 -1.73 18.69
CA ASN A 109 -17.18 -0.77 18.31
C ASN A 109 -16.75 0.71 18.52
N GLY A 110 -15.46 0.95 18.73
CA GLY A 110 -14.91 2.27 18.94
C GLY A 110 -14.56 3.00 17.63
N PRO A 111 -14.14 4.27 17.73
CA PRO A 111 -13.75 5.07 16.58
C PRO A 111 -12.47 4.54 15.93
N SER A 112 -12.38 4.69 14.63
CA SER A 112 -11.15 4.48 13.86
C SER A 112 -10.63 5.81 13.33
N THR A 113 -9.71 6.41 14.06
CA THR A 113 -9.20 7.76 13.74
C THR A 113 -8.63 7.84 12.32
N LYS A 114 -7.99 6.76 11.85
CA LYS A 114 -7.43 6.72 10.50
C LYS A 114 -8.52 6.72 9.43
N ILE A 115 -9.58 5.92 9.61
CA ILE A 115 -10.70 5.86 8.67
C ILE A 115 -11.49 7.18 8.69
N GLU A 116 -11.70 7.77 9.87
CA GLU A 116 -12.38 9.08 10.00
C GLU A 116 -11.62 10.21 9.29
N ASN A 117 -10.30 10.27 9.45
CA ASN A 117 -9.46 11.28 8.78
C ASN A 117 -9.37 11.02 7.27
N LEU A 118 -9.29 9.75 6.87
CA LEU A 118 -9.34 9.38 5.45
C LEU A 118 -10.66 9.84 4.81
N LEU A 119 -11.79 9.60 5.47
CA LEU A 119 -13.09 10.01 4.96
C LEU A 119 -13.19 11.52 4.78
N LYS A 120 -12.70 12.31 5.75
CA LYS A 120 -12.64 13.78 5.63
C LYS A 120 -11.80 14.19 4.42
N LEU A 121 -10.63 13.59 4.25
CA LEU A 121 -9.75 13.87 3.11
C LEU A 121 -10.42 13.50 1.77
N VAL A 122 -11.05 12.33 1.68
CA VAL A 122 -11.77 11.89 0.48
C VAL A 122 -12.90 12.85 0.12
N LEU A 123 -13.69 13.29 1.10
CA LEU A 123 -14.79 14.25 0.87
C LEU A 123 -14.25 15.62 0.43
N GLU A 124 -13.13 16.08 0.98
CA GLU A 124 -12.48 17.32 0.57
C GLU A 124 -11.99 17.23 -0.89
N ILE A 125 -11.31 16.15 -1.26
CA ILE A 125 -10.81 15.93 -2.63
C ILE A 125 -11.97 15.82 -3.61
N LYS A 126 -13.02 15.05 -3.26
CA LYS A 126 -14.26 14.94 -4.05
C LYS A 126 -14.91 16.30 -4.29
N ASN A 127 -15.06 17.13 -3.25
CA ASN A 127 -15.67 18.46 -3.35
C ASN A 127 -14.86 19.42 -4.25
N ASN A 128 -13.58 19.14 -4.46
CA ASN A 128 -12.72 19.85 -5.40
C ASN A 128 -12.71 19.23 -6.81
N ASN A 129 -13.58 18.28 -7.09
CA ASN A 129 -13.73 17.56 -8.38
C ASN A 129 -12.46 16.80 -8.81
N HIS A 130 -11.71 16.27 -7.85
CA HIS A 130 -10.57 15.39 -8.14
C HIS A 130 -10.96 13.92 -8.02
N LYS A 131 -10.41 13.09 -8.91
CA LYS A 131 -10.58 11.62 -8.86
C LYS A 131 -9.40 10.97 -8.15
N MET A 132 -9.69 9.91 -7.40
CA MET A 132 -8.72 9.33 -6.48
C MET A 132 -8.45 7.85 -6.75
N LEU A 133 -7.21 7.43 -6.51
CA LEU A 133 -6.85 6.02 -6.33
C LEU A 133 -6.56 5.79 -4.85
N LEU A 134 -7.13 4.74 -4.26
CA LEU A 134 -6.81 4.35 -2.89
C LEU A 134 -6.26 2.94 -2.85
N PHE A 135 -5.04 2.83 -2.36
CA PHE A 135 -4.34 1.56 -2.20
C PHE A 135 -4.33 1.08 -0.75
N THR A 136 -4.56 -0.22 -0.56
CA THR A 136 -4.37 -0.89 0.72
C THR A 136 -3.83 -2.30 0.53
N SER A 137 -3.09 -2.80 1.52
CA SER A 137 -2.61 -4.19 1.56
C SER A 137 -3.70 -5.19 2.01
N PHE A 138 -4.79 -4.70 2.61
CA PHE A 138 -5.74 -5.53 3.34
C PHE A 138 -7.12 -5.50 2.69
N LYS A 139 -7.55 -6.66 2.14
CA LYS A 139 -8.91 -6.80 1.55
C LYS A 139 -10.02 -6.42 2.55
N LYS A 140 -9.91 -6.85 3.80
CA LYS A 140 -10.91 -6.52 4.83
C LYS A 140 -11.03 -5.00 5.09
N ALA A 141 -9.96 -4.23 4.85
CA ALA A 141 -10.05 -2.77 4.94
C ALA A 141 -10.95 -2.20 3.85
N LEU A 142 -10.97 -2.78 2.63
CA LEU A 142 -11.89 -2.37 1.58
C LEU A 142 -13.35 -2.56 2.00
N ASP A 143 -13.67 -3.63 2.74
CA ASP A 143 -15.06 -3.89 3.18
C ASP A 143 -15.53 -2.88 4.24
N ILE A 144 -14.60 -2.35 5.05
CA ILE A 144 -14.87 -1.23 5.97
C ILE A 144 -15.08 0.06 5.16
N LEU A 145 -14.17 0.36 4.24
CA LEU A 145 -14.22 1.57 3.42
C LEU A 145 -15.50 1.65 2.57
N LYS A 146 -15.93 0.54 1.96
CA LYS A 146 -17.17 0.49 1.20
C LYS A 146 -18.36 0.97 2.05
N LYS A 147 -18.51 0.45 3.27
CA LYS A 147 -19.61 0.84 4.18
C LYS A 147 -19.56 2.33 4.52
N GLU A 148 -18.35 2.85 4.80
CA GLU A 148 -18.18 4.27 5.10
C GLU A 148 -18.49 5.15 3.87
N PHE A 149 -18.08 4.73 2.67
CA PHE A 149 -18.32 5.45 1.43
C PHE A 149 -19.79 5.41 1.03
N ASP A 150 -20.45 4.24 1.11
CA ASP A 150 -21.89 4.10 0.88
C ASP A 150 -22.68 5.05 1.79
N SER A 151 -22.31 5.13 3.07
CA SER A 151 -22.98 5.99 4.06
C SER A 151 -22.77 7.49 3.81
N ASN A 152 -21.73 7.87 3.08
CA ASN A 152 -21.35 9.27 2.82
C ASN A 152 -21.51 9.68 1.34
N GLY A 153 -22.12 8.85 0.51
CA GLY A 153 -22.40 9.16 -0.89
C GLY A 153 -21.15 9.32 -1.75
N VAL A 154 -20.07 8.56 -1.43
CA VAL A 154 -18.87 8.50 -2.24
C VAL A 154 -18.98 7.32 -3.19
N SER A 155 -18.92 7.58 -4.51
CA SER A 155 -18.95 6.53 -5.53
C SER A 155 -17.58 5.87 -5.70
N TYR A 156 -17.57 4.55 -5.93
CA TYR A 156 -16.30 3.83 -6.03
C TYR A 156 -16.34 2.61 -6.93
N TYR A 157 -15.20 2.30 -7.56
CA TYR A 157 -14.88 1.00 -8.11
C TYR A 157 -13.91 0.24 -7.22
N VAL A 158 -13.85 -1.08 -7.37
CA VAL A 158 -12.98 -1.95 -6.56
C VAL A 158 -12.25 -2.97 -7.42
N ILE A 159 -10.94 -3.05 -7.29
CA ILE A 159 -10.13 -4.18 -7.78
C ILE A 159 -9.41 -4.85 -6.61
N ASP A 160 -9.79 -6.09 -6.35
CA ASP A 160 -9.09 -6.99 -5.45
C ASP A 160 -8.67 -8.27 -6.18
N GLY A 161 -8.09 -9.24 -5.44
CA GLY A 161 -7.63 -10.51 -6.00
C GLY A 161 -8.73 -11.41 -6.56
N THR A 162 -10.01 -11.09 -6.37
CA THR A 162 -11.15 -11.89 -6.88
C THR A 162 -11.63 -11.44 -8.26
N VAL A 163 -11.28 -10.21 -8.67
CA VAL A 163 -11.68 -9.66 -9.97
C VAL A 163 -10.90 -10.32 -11.10
N LYS A 164 -11.59 -10.90 -12.07
CA LYS A 164 -10.99 -11.57 -13.23
C LYS A 164 -10.25 -10.56 -14.12
N ALA A 165 -9.19 -11.00 -14.80
CA ALA A 165 -8.36 -10.14 -15.63
C ALA A 165 -9.17 -9.40 -16.72
N LYS A 166 -10.17 -10.06 -17.34
CA LYS A 166 -11.05 -9.45 -18.36
C LYS A 166 -11.89 -8.32 -17.77
N ASP A 167 -12.41 -8.52 -16.56
CA ASP A 167 -13.32 -7.55 -15.93
C ASP A 167 -12.56 -6.33 -15.39
N ARG A 168 -11.25 -6.50 -15.10
CA ARG A 168 -10.39 -5.39 -14.65
C ARG A 168 -10.27 -4.27 -15.67
N GLN A 169 -10.13 -4.63 -16.97
CA GLN A 169 -10.02 -3.63 -18.02
C GLN A 169 -11.32 -2.84 -18.17
N ASN A 170 -12.46 -3.49 -18.11
CA ASN A 170 -13.76 -2.81 -18.16
C ASN A 170 -13.92 -1.80 -17.01
N LEU A 171 -13.56 -2.22 -15.77
CA LEU A 171 -13.62 -1.31 -14.60
C LEU A 171 -12.67 -0.10 -14.75
N VAL A 172 -11.50 -0.30 -15.36
CA VAL A 172 -10.54 0.78 -15.65
C VAL A 172 -11.12 1.73 -16.70
N ASP A 173 -11.70 1.18 -17.77
CA ASP A 173 -12.28 1.97 -18.85
C ASP A 173 -13.51 2.74 -18.35
N ASP A 174 -14.37 2.12 -17.56
CA ASP A 174 -15.53 2.77 -16.93
C ASP A 174 -15.08 3.92 -16.04
N PHE A 175 -14.11 3.68 -15.11
CA PHE A 175 -13.59 4.72 -14.24
C PHE A 175 -12.95 5.89 -14.98
N ASN A 176 -12.26 5.64 -16.10
CA ASN A 176 -11.65 6.71 -16.88
C ASN A 176 -12.70 7.56 -17.63
N ASN A 177 -13.92 7.05 -17.86
CA ASN A 177 -14.93 7.70 -18.69
C ASN A 177 -16.17 8.18 -17.91
N ASP A 178 -16.32 7.83 -16.64
CA ASP A 178 -17.45 8.26 -15.79
C ASP A 178 -17.01 9.24 -14.69
N ASP A 179 -17.96 9.65 -13.82
CA ASP A 179 -17.73 10.60 -12.73
C ASP A 179 -17.52 9.89 -11.36
N THR A 180 -17.11 8.63 -11.36
CA THR A 180 -16.82 7.90 -10.12
C THR A 180 -15.67 8.53 -9.34
N ASP A 181 -15.87 8.78 -8.05
CA ASP A 181 -14.97 9.55 -7.20
C ASP A 181 -13.63 8.85 -6.95
N ILE A 182 -13.66 7.52 -6.68
CA ILE A 182 -12.50 6.81 -6.17
C ILE A 182 -12.39 5.37 -6.70
N PHE A 183 -11.18 4.93 -6.96
CA PHE A 183 -10.87 3.55 -7.29
C PHE A 183 -10.13 2.87 -6.12
N LEU A 184 -10.75 1.88 -5.52
CA LEU A 184 -10.20 1.10 -4.41
C LEU A 184 -9.40 -0.11 -4.93
N ILE A 185 -8.15 -0.21 -4.56
CA ILE A 185 -7.25 -1.21 -5.13
C ILE A 185 -6.46 -1.92 -4.03
N THR A 186 -6.43 -3.25 -4.05
CA THR A 186 -5.44 -3.95 -3.22
C THR A 186 -4.08 -3.91 -3.90
N LEU A 187 -3.00 -3.63 -3.14
CA LEU A 187 -1.64 -3.51 -3.69
C LEU A 187 -1.19 -4.74 -4.50
N LYS A 188 -1.64 -5.94 -4.12
CA LYS A 188 -1.36 -7.16 -4.90
C LYS A 188 -2.04 -7.19 -6.27
N SER A 189 -3.18 -6.54 -6.39
CA SER A 189 -3.98 -6.53 -7.62
C SER A 189 -3.66 -5.35 -8.53
N GLY A 190 -3.20 -4.23 -7.95
CA GLY A 190 -2.81 -3.02 -8.68
C GLY A 190 -1.41 -3.06 -9.30
N GLY A 191 -0.59 -4.05 -8.93
CA GLY A 191 0.80 -4.16 -9.38
C GLY A 191 1.00 -4.54 -10.87
N THR A 192 -0.06 -4.66 -11.66
CA THR A 192 0.03 -5.06 -13.07
C THR A 192 -0.73 -4.10 -13.98
N GLY A 193 -0.06 -3.01 -14.39
CA GLY A 193 -0.39 -2.28 -15.62
C GLY A 193 -1.82 -1.72 -15.74
N LEU A 194 -2.42 -1.25 -14.66
CA LEU A 194 -3.68 -0.52 -14.74
C LEU A 194 -3.41 0.89 -15.26
N ASN A 195 -4.10 1.30 -16.33
CA ASN A 195 -3.96 2.63 -16.91
C ASN A 195 -5.10 3.54 -16.42
N LEU A 196 -4.95 4.08 -15.21
CA LEU A 196 -5.94 4.91 -14.53
C LEU A 196 -5.61 6.40 -14.71
N THR A 197 -5.79 6.91 -15.93
CA THR A 197 -5.36 8.25 -16.34
C THR A 197 -6.27 9.38 -15.86
N SER A 198 -7.50 9.08 -15.47
CA SER A 198 -8.46 10.08 -15.00
C SER A 198 -8.24 10.51 -13.54
N ALA A 199 -7.46 9.76 -12.76
CA ALA A 199 -7.17 10.09 -11.38
C ALA A 199 -5.87 10.91 -11.28
N ASP A 200 -5.92 11.96 -10.49
CA ASP A 200 -4.80 12.86 -10.21
C ASP A 200 -4.33 12.80 -8.73
N VAL A 201 -5.08 12.13 -7.87
CA VAL A 201 -4.74 11.92 -6.47
C VAL A 201 -4.56 10.44 -6.15
N VAL A 202 -3.46 10.10 -5.47
CA VAL A 202 -3.18 8.73 -5.01
C VAL A 202 -3.05 8.72 -3.50
N ILE A 203 -3.81 7.85 -2.84
CA ILE A 203 -3.83 7.67 -1.39
C ILE A 203 -3.34 6.28 -1.04
N HIS A 204 -2.30 6.18 -0.22
CA HIS A 204 -1.87 4.93 0.40
C HIS A 204 -2.42 4.86 1.84
N LEU A 205 -3.41 3.98 2.06
CA LEU A 205 -3.98 3.79 3.40
C LEU A 205 -2.97 3.15 4.36
N ASP A 206 -2.15 2.26 3.83
CA ASP A 206 -1.05 1.63 4.55
C ASP A 206 0.17 1.46 3.64
N LEU A 207 1.37 1.59 4.23
CA LEU A 207 2.62 1.43 3.51
C LEU A 207 2.98 -0.05 3.35
N TRP A 208 3.55 -0.40 2.21
CA TRP A 208 4.02 -1.75 1.95
C TRP A 208 5.48 -1.94 2.41
N TRP A 209 5.85 -3.19 2.71
CA TRP A 209 7.24 -3.53 3.08
C TRP A 209 8.26 -3.26 1.96
N ASN A 210 7.80 -3.25 0.72
CA ASN A 210 8.61 -3.01 -0.46
C ASN A 210 8.25 -1.65 -1.07
N PRO A 211 9.12 -0.62 -0.91
CA PRO A 211 8.88 0.70 -1.49
C PRO A 211 8.73 0.71 -3.01
N GLN A 212 9.31 -0.29 -3.71
CA GLN A 212 9.18 -0.39 -5.17
C GLN A 212 7.73 -0.69 -5.59
N ALA A 213 6.98 -1.44 -4.79
CA ALA A 213 5.58 -1.71 -5.07
C ALA A 213 4.69 -0.46 -4.90
N GLU A 214 5.04 0.43 -3.96
CA GLU A 214 4.38 1.74 -3.81
C GLU A 214 4.69 2.65 -4.99
N ASN A 215 5.95 2.71 -5.41
CA ASN A 215 6.37 3.49 -6.57
C ASN A 215 5.76 3.01 -7.90
N GLN A 216 5.33 1.74 -7.99
CA GLN A 216 4.60 1.24 -9.16
C GLN A 216 3.11 1.62 -9.13
N ALA A 217 2.54 1.85 -7.95
CA ALA A 217 1.15 2.23 -7.78
C ALA A 217 0.91 3.74 -7.98
N THR A 218 1.97 4.52 -8.01
CA THR A 218 1.99 5.98 -8.24
C THR A 218 2.65 6.32 -9.57
#